data_7df80892a9e2db118421b41dce366efa
#
_entry.id   7df80892a9e2db118421b41dce366efa
#
_cell.length_a   1.000
_cell.length_b   1.000
_cell.length_c   1.000
_cell.angle_alpha   90.00
_cell.angle_beta   90.00
_cell.angle_gamma   90.00
#
_symmetry.space_group_name_H-M   'P 1'
#
loop_
_entity.id
_entity.type
_entity.pdbx_description
1 polymer ?
#
loop_
_entity_poly.entity_id
_entity_poly.type
_entity_poly.pdbx_seq_one_letter_code
_entity_poly.pdbx_strand_id
1 'polypeptide(L)'
;MKSSYCGSRFHPVRRMSRVVSIGGVLTGGDNPVRVQSMTTTDTLDVDATVRQTIELAEAGCEIVRITAPNVRAAEALGQISHAVRSAKIEVPLVADIHFTPKAAMEAAKHVEKVRINPGNYADRKKFQT
;
A
#
# COMPACT_ATOMS: atom_id res chain seq x y z
N MET A 1 -23.78 -8.34 -24.62
CA MET A 1 -23.78 -9.42 -23.63
C MET A 1 -23.68 -8.84 -22.23
N LYS A 2 -24.73 -8.96 -21.46
CA LYS A 2 -24.70 -8.42 -20.08
C LYS A 2 -23.88 -9.37 -19.22
N SER A 3 -22.72 -8.93 -18.73
CA SER A 3 -22.02 -9.68 -17.70
C SER A 3 -22.84 -9.59 -16.42
N SER A 4 -23.28 -10.72 -15.90
CA SER A 4 -23.96 -10.76 -14.63
C SER A 4 -22.98 -10.35 -13.54
N TYR A 5 -23.34 -9.36 -12.73
CA TYR A 5 -22.55 -8.95 -11.59
C TYR A 5 -22.37 -10.10 -10.58
N CYS A 6 -23.37 -10.93 -10.47
CA CYS A 6 -23.33 -12.13 -9.63
C CYS A 6 -24.02 -13.27 -10.35
N GLY A 7 -23.29 -14.35 -10.66
CA GLY A 7 -23.82 -15.50 -11.39
C GLY A 7 -24.81 -16.31 -10.57
N SER A 8 -24.63 -16.38 -9.24
CA SER A 8 -25.50 -17.08 -8.32
C SER A 8 -25.32 -16.56 -6.91
N ARG A 9 -26.42 -16.51 -6.15
CA ARG A 9 -26.38 -16.13 -4.72
C ARG A 9 -25.79 -17.25 -3.85
N PHE A 10 -25.83 -18.48 -4.31
CA PHE A 10 -25.44 -19.66 -3.54
C PHE A 10 -24.10 -20.26 -4.00
N HIS A 11 -23.71 -19.96 -5.22
CA HIS A 11 -22.46 -20.44 -5.83
C HIS A 11 -21.68 -19.25 -6.36
N PRO A 12 -20.86 -18.58 -5.52
CA PRO A 12 -20.11 -17.43 -5.97
C PRO A 12 -19.11 -17.84 -7.04
N VAL A 13 -19.24 -17.23 -8.21
CA VAL A 13 -18.30 -17.36 -9.32
C VAL A 13 -17.46 -16.08 -9.35
N ARG A 14 -16.17 -16.21 -9.14
CA ARG A 14 -15.27 -15.08 -9.16
C ARG A 14 -14.91 -14.72 -10.57
N ARG A 15 -15.03 -13.42 -10.87
CA ARG A 15 -14.51 -12.88 -12.12
C ARG A 15 -12.98 -12.98 -12.11
N MET A 16 -12.41 -13.41 -13.24
CA MET A 16 -10.96 -13.37 -13.42
C MET A 16 -10.51 -11.90 -13.53
N SER A 17 -9.89 -11.41 -12.49
CA SER A 17 -9.35 -10.04 -12.47
C SER A 17 -7.94 -10.00 -13.04
N ARG A 18 -7.47 -8.79 -13.36
CA ARG A 18 -6.09 -8.58 -13.81
C ARG A 18 -5.12 -8.90 -12.68
N VAL A 19 -4.03 -9.56 -13.01
CA VAL A 19 -2.94 -9.81 -12.06
C VAL A 19 -2.09 -8.55 -11.93
N VAL A 20 -1.84 -8.13 -10.69
CA VAL A 20 -0.98 -7.00 -10.38
C VAL A 20 0.15 -7.47 -9.48
N SER A 21 1.38 -7.09 -9.81
CA SER A 21 2.54 -7.39 -8.98
C SER A 21 2.86 -6.20 -8.08
N ILE A 22 2.96 -6.46 -6.77
CA ILE A 22 3.37 -5.47 -5.78
C ILE A 22 4.69 -5.96 -5.18
N GLY A 23 5.80 -5.47 -5.73
CA GLY A 23 7.13 -5.90 -5.29
C GLY A 23 7.34 -7.41 -5.37
N GLY A 24 6.76 -8.08 -6.36
CA GLY A 24 6.84 -9.53 -6.51
C GLY A 24 5.70 -10.31 -5.85
N VAL A 25 4.87 -9.67 -5.03
CA VAL A 25 3.66 -10.31 -4.47
C VAL A 25 2.53 -10.12 -5.47
N LEU A 26 2.05 -11.23 -6.03
CA LEU A 26 1.02 -11.22 -7.06
C LEU A 26 -0.37 -11.19 -6.44
N THR A 27 -1.21 -10.28 -6.92
CA THR A 27 -2.61 -10.15 -6.52
C THR A 27 -3.52 -10.19 -7.73
N GLY A 28 -4.76 -10.62 -7.53
CA GLY A 28 -5.74 -10.76 -8.62
C GLY A 28 -5.59 -12.07 -9.39
N GLY A 29 -6.40 -12.28 -10.39
CA GLY A 29 -6.45 -13.53 -11.15
C GLY A 29 -6.72 -14.73 -10.23
N ASP A 30 -5.92 -15.78 -10.38
CA ASP A 30 -5.98 -16.98 -9.53
C ASP A 30 -5.09 -16.91 -8.29
N ASN A 31 -4.44 -15.78 -8.04
CA ASN A 31 -3.57 -15.62 -6.88
C ASN A 31 -4.38 -15.62 -5.57
N PRO A 32 -3.82 -16.14 -4.48
CA PRO A 32 -4.51 -16.14 -3.19
C PRO A 32 -4.71 -14.74 -2.64
N VAL A 33 -5.64 -14.61 -1.70
CA VAL A 33 -5.82 -13.38 -0.93
C VAL A 33 -4.55 -13.12 -0.12
N ARG A 34 -4.06 -11.88 -0.17
CA ARG A 34 -2.82 -11.50 0.51
C ARG A 34 -3.10 -10.94 1.90
N VAL A 35 -2.22 -11.26 2.84
CA VAL A 35 -2.28 -10.73 4.20
C VAL A 35 -1.58 -9.38 4.20
N GLN A 36 -2.34 -8.32 4.46
CA GLN A 36 -1.84 -6.96 4.54
C GLN A 36 -2.13 -6.40 5.93
N SER A 37 -1.17 -5.70 6.51
CA SER A 37 -1.37 -4.98 7.75
C SER A 37 -0.81 -3.57 7.62
N MET A 38 -1.05 -2.75 8.63
CA MET A 38 -0.71 -1.35 8.64
C MET A 38 0.08 -1.00 9.88
N THR A 39 1.11 -0.18 9.75
CA THR A 39 1.83 0.34 10.91
C THR A 39 0.96 1.34 11.67
N THR A 40 1.13 1.38 12.98
CA THR A 40 0.43 2.31 13.87
C THR A 40 1.35 3.39 14.42
N THR A 41 2.64 3.32 14.10
CA THR A 41 3.64 4.29 14.53
C THR A 41 3.53 5.58 13.73
N ASP A 42 4.09 6.67 14.29
CA ASP A 42 4.28 7.89 13.52
C ASP A 42 5.34 7.61 12.44
N THR A 43 5.00 7.87 11.18
CA THR A 43 5.92 7.63 10.05
C THR A 43 7.18 8.48 10.13
N LEU A 44 7.12 9.64 10.78
CA LEU A 44 8.30 10.48 11.03
C LEU A 44 9.24 9.87 12.06
N ASP A 45 8.74 8.96 12.90
CA ASP A 45 9.59 8.14 13.77
C ASP A 45 10.05 6.92 12.96
N VAL A 46 11.13 7.11 12.21
CA VAL A 46 11.66 6.11 11.29
C VAL A 46 12.01 4.81 12.02
N ASP A 47 12.70 4.90 13.14
CA ASP A 47 13.15 3.70 13.88
C ASP A 47 11.98 2.85 14.37
N ALA A 48 10.96 3.50 14.96
CA ALA A 48 9.76 2.78 15.41
C ALA A 48 9.01 2.15 14.25
N THR A 49 8.88 2.86 13.14
CA THR A 49 8.19 2.36 11.94
C THR A 49 8.95 1.19 11.31
N VAL A 50 10.26 1.27 11.22
CA VAL A 50 11.11 0.17 10.72
C VAL A 50 10.94 -1.06 11.59
N ARG A 51 11.00 -0.90 12.91
CA ARG A 51 10.84 -2.00 13.86
C ARG A 51 9.49 -2.68 13.70
N GLN A 52 8.41 -1.90 13.65
CA GLN A 52 7.07 -2.44 13.49
C GLN A 52 6.88 -3.12 12.13
N THR A 53 7.45 -2.57 11.07
CA THR A 53 7.42 -3.19 9.74
C THR A 53 8.08 -4.56 9.75
N ILE A 54 9.24 -4.67 10.38
CA ILE A 54 9.95 -5.96 10.51
C ILE A 54 9.13 -6.95 11.32
N GLU A 55 8.56 -6.53 12.45
CA GLU A 55 7.69 -7.36 13.28
C GLU A 55 6.51 -7.91 12.50
N LEU A 56 5.85 -7.05 11.71
CA LEU A 56 4.71 -7.46 10.86
C LEU A 56 5.14 -8.48 9.80
N ALA A 57 6.27 -8.24 9.14
CA ALA A 57 6.79 -9.16 8.13
C ALA A 57 7.13 -10.52 8.73
N GLU A 58 7.77 -10.55 9.89
CA GLU A 58 8.11 -11.78 10.60
C GLU A 58 6.88 -12.53 11.10
N ALA A 59 5.79 -11.82 11.39
CA ALA A 59 4.51 -12.42 11.79
C ALA A 59 3.72 -13.01 10.61
N GLY A 60 4.22 -12.89 9.38
CA GLY A 60 3.58 -13.45 8.19
C GLY A 60 2.84 -12.45 7.32
N CYS A 61 2.99 -11.16 7.58
CA CYS A 61 2.39 -10.11 6.74
C CYS A 61 3.08 -10.10 5.37
N GLU A 62 2.30 -10.16 4.31
CA GLU A 62 2.82 -10.21 2.93
C GLU A 62 2.98 -8.84 2.32
N ILE A 63 2.26 -7.84 2.84
CA ILE A 63 2.30 -6.45 2.39
C ILE A 63 2.14 -5.56 3.62
N VAL A 64 2.98 -4.55 3.78
CA VAL A 64 2.88 -3.60 4.90
C VAL A 64 2.51 -2.22 4.38
N ARG A 65 1.45 -1.64 4.93
CA ARG A 65 0.96 -0.30 4.59
C ARG A 65 1.41 0.71 5.65
N ILE A 66 1.95 1.83 5.19
CA ILE A 66 2.47 2.90 6.04
C ILE A 66 1.81 4.21 5.64
N THR A 67 1.27 4.94 6.60
CA THR A 67 0.62 6.23 6.35
C THR A 67 1.63 7.30 5.96
N ALA A 68 1.34 8.06 4.92
CA ALA A 68 2.14 9.21 4.49
C ALA A 68 1.21 10.42 4.30
N PRO A 69 0.87 11.15 5.38
CA PRO A 69 -0.10 12.23 5.32
C PRO A 69 0.45 13.53 4.72
N ASN A 70 1.76 13.64 4.56
CA ASN A 70 2.42 14.83 4.01
C ASN A 70 3.73 14.45 3.30
N VAL A 71 4.35 15.43 2.64
CA VAL A 71 5.59 15.21 1.89
C VAL A 71 6.73 14.76 2.80
N ARG A 72 6.84 15.31 4.02
CA ARG A 72 7.88 14.90 4.96
C ARG A 72 7.78 13.43 5.34
N ALA A 73 6.56 12.95 5.59
CA ALA A 73 6.33 11.54 5.86
C ALA A 73 6.67 10.67 4.63
N ALA A 74 6.34 11.15 3.44
CA ALA A 74 6.69 10.46 2.19
C ALA A 74 8.21 10.38 1.99
N GLU A 75 8.95 11.44 2.31
CA GLU A 75 10.41 11.43 2.30
C GLU A 75 10.98 10.45 3.32
N ALA A 76 10.38 10.37 4.50
CA ALA A 76 10.79 9.41 5.53
C ALA A 76 10.64 7.95 5.07
N LEU A 77 9.72 7.67 4.14
CA LEU A 77 9.57 6.34 3.56
C LEU A 77 10.84 5.86 2.85
N GLY A 78 11.63 6.78 2.30
CA GLY A 78 12.92 6.43 1.70
C GLY A 78 13.88 5.85 2.73
N GLN A 79 13.97 6.44 3.90
CA GLN A 79 14.79 5.93 5.00
C GLN A 79 14.24 4.62 5.55
N ILE A 80 12.93 4.53 5.71
CA ILE A 80 12.25 3.32 6.18
C ILE A 80 12.49 2.17 5.20
N SER A 81 12.28 2.39 3.93
CA SER A 81 12.50 1.38 2.89
C SER A 81 13.95 0.90 2.90
N HIS A 82 14.91 1.82 2.93
CA HIS A 82 16.32 1.48 2.97
C HIS A 82 16.66 0.64 4.19
N ALA A 83 16.20 1.02 5.37
CA ALA A 83 16.48 0.30 6.61
C ALA A 83 15.85 -1.10 6.62
N VAL A 84 14.62 -1.23 6.12
CA VAL A 84 13.93 -2.52 6.02
C VAL A 84 14.69 -3.46 5.06
N ARG A 85 15.13 -2.95 3.92
CA ARG A 85 15.92 -3.74 2.96
C ARG A 85 17.29 -4.10 3.51
N SER A 86 17.92 -3.21 4.29
CA SER A 86 19.19 -3.50 4.96
C SER A 86 19.08 -4.62 5.99
N ALA A 87 17.91 -4.78 6.59
CA ALA A 87 17.58 -5.90 7.48
C ALA A 87 17.24 -7.19 6.71
N LYS A 88 17.38 -7.20 5.39
CA LYS A 88 17.05 -8.33 4.51
C LYS A 88 15.57 -8.72 4.53
N ILE A 89 14.69 -7.78 4.81
CA ILE A 89 13.24 -7.95 4.75
C ILE A 89 12.77 -7.44 3.39
N GLU A 90 12.10 -8.30 2.63
CA GLU A 90 11.68 -8.01 1.26
C GLU A 90 10.18 -7.72 1.13
N VAL A 91 9.48 -7.53 2.26
CA VAL A 91 8.05 -7.25 2.23
C VAL A 91 7.76 -5.98 1.43
N PRO A 92 6.81 -6.02 0.48
CA PRO A 92 6.40 -4.82 -0.25
C PRO A 92 5.79 -3.78 0.69
N LEU A 93 6.16 -2.52 0.47
CA LEU A 93 5.64 -1.39 1.23
C LEU A 93 4.60 -0.65 0.41
N VAL A 94 3.52 -0.25 1.05
CA VAL A 94 2.44 0.55 0.45
C VAL A 94 2.34 1.86 1.22
N ALA A 95 2.45 2.98 0.51
CA ALA A 95 2.22 4.30 1.08
C ALA A 95 0.73 4.63 1.02
N ASP A 96 0.14 4.89 2.18
CA ASP A 96 -1.26 5.31 2.28
C ASP A 96 -1.32 6.83 2.34
N ILE A 97 -1.76 7.44 1.23
CA ILE A 97 -1.71 8.88 1.03
C ILE A 97 -3.04 9.53 1.45
N HIS A 98 -2.93 10.59 2.24
CA HIS A 98 -4.07 11.39 2.69
C HIS A 98 -3.89 12.85 2.27
N PHE A 99 -4.87 13.40 1.55
CA PHE A 99 -5.05 14.84 1.25
C PHE A 99 -3.94 15.54 0.48
N THR A 100 -2.79 14.92 0.21
CA THR A 100 -1.64 15.62 -0.39
C THR A 100 -1.11 14.88 -1.62
N PRO A 101 -1.49 15.31 -2.84
CA PRO A 101 -0.99 14.68 -4.08
C PRO A 101 0.54 14.68 -4.20
N LYS A 102 1.22 15.72 -3.71
CA LYS A 102 2.69 15.79 -3.72
C LYS A 102 3.32 14.68 -2.90
N ALA A 103 2.67 14.28 -1.80
CA ALA A 103 3.15 13.15 -0.99
C ALA A 103 3.10 11.84 -1.78
N ALA A 104 2.06 11.64 -2.61
CA ALA A 104 1.98 10.47 -3.48
C ALA A 104 3.13 10.43 -4.49
N MET A 105 3.46 11.56 -5.07
CA MET A 105 4.57 11.66 -6.03
C MET A 105 5.91 11.34 -5.37
N GLU A 106 6.14 11.86 -4.16
CA GLU A 106 7.36 11.57 -3.41
C GLU A 106 7.42 10.11 -2.97
N ALA A 107 6.33 9.59 -2.41
CA ALA A 107 6.26 8.21 -1.95
C ALA A 107 6.51 7.19 -3.07
N ALA A 108 6.03 7.48 -4.28
CA ALA A 108 6.21 6.60 -5.42
C ALA A 108 7.68 6.31 -5.75
N LYS A 109 8.60 7.17 -5.31
CA LYS A 109 10.04 6.96 -5.50
C LYS A 109 10.62 5.91 -4.55
N HIS A 110 9.93 5.58 -3.47
CA HIS A 110 10.49 4.82 -2.36
C HIS A 110 9.77 3.51 -2.06
N VAL A 111 8.53 3.34 -2.50
CA VAL A 111 7.71 2.18 -2.17
C VAL A 111 7.18 1.48 -3.42
N GLU A 112 6.73 0.24 -3.26
CA GLU A 112 6.27 -0.59 -4.37
C GLU A 112 4.86 -0.26 -4.81
N LYS A 113 4.06 0.37 -3.93
CA LYS A 113 2.68 0.75 -4.26
C LYS A 113 2.27 2.01 -3.49
N VAL A 114 1.50 2.85 -4.14
CA VAL A 114 0.85 4.00 -3.52
C VAL A 114 -0.65 3.77 -3.51
N ARG A 115 -1.26 3.87 -2.33
CA ARG A 115 -2.71 3.79 -2.17
C ARG A 115 -3.26 5.19 -2.00
N ILE A 116 -4.22 5.54 -2.83
CA ILE A 116 -4.94 6.82 -2.71
C ILE A 116 -6.44 6.54 -2.54
N ASN A 117 -7.10 7.39 -1.77
CA ASN A 117 -8.55 7.37 -1.68
C ASN A 117 -9.08 8.56 -2.50
N PRO A 118 -9.83 8.32 -3.60
CA PRO A 118 -10.32 9.41 -4.43
C PRO A 118 -11.16 10.44 -3.68
N GLY A 119 -11.82 10.04 -2.59
CA GLY A 119 -12.63 10.94 -1.78
C GLY A 119 -11.83 11.93 -0.93
N ASN A 120 -10.55 11.64 -0.65
CA ASN A 120 -9.70 12.48 0.19
C ASN A 120 -8.29 12.69 -0.37
N TYR A 121 -8.07 12.41 -1.65
CA TYR A 121 -6.75 12.56 -2.29
C TYR A 121 -6.33 14.03 -2.39
N ALA A 122 -7.29 14.91 -2.72
CA ALA A 122 -7.06 16.34 -2.81
C ALA A 122 -8.34 17.10 -2.40
N ASP A 123 -8.18 18.33 -1.93
CA ASP A 123 -9.33 19.18 -1.63
C ASP A 123 -9.99 19.68 -2.93
N ARG A 124 -11.18 20.29 -2.81
CA ARG A 124 -11.94 20.78 -3.98
C ARG A 124 -11.16 21.77 -4.82
N LYS A 125 -10.37 22.63 -4.20
CA LYS A 125 -9.58 23.64 -4.93
C LYS A 125 -8.52 22.99 -5.82
N LYS A 126 -7.92 21.88 -5.36
CA LYS A 126 -6.93 21.16 -6.14
C LYS A 126 -7.53 20.44 -7.34
N PHE A 127 -8.78 20.03 -7.24
CA PHE A 127 -9.47 19.40 -8.36
C PHE A 127 -9.94 20.39 -9.44
N GLN A 128 -9.99 21.68 -9.12
CA GLN A 128 -10.43 22.72 -10.04
C GLN A 128 -9.29 23.35 -10.84
N THR A 129 -8.07 22.99 -10.56
CA THR A 129 -6.88 23.51 -11.28
C THR A 129 -6.34 22.46 -12.32
#